data_50f7e0eea96cac62d5dd5b1aadb2fed2
#
_entry.id   50f7e0eea96cac62d5dd5b1aadb2fed2
#
_cell.length_a   1.000
_cell.length_b   1.000
_cell.length_c   1.000
_cell.angle_alpha   90.00
_cell.angle_beta   90.00
_cell.angle_gamma   90.00
#
_symmetry.space_group_name_H-M   'P 1'
#
loop_
_entity.id
_entity.type
_entity.pdbx_description
1 polymer ?
#
loop_
_entity_poly.entity_id
_entity_poly.type
_entity_poly.pdbx_seq_one_letter_code
_entity_poly.pdbx_strand_id
1 'polypeptide(L)'
;MKKPLGTIAHTRSGDKGDTANIGVIVFKPEHYPIILREVTTARVKAFFGDLVKGEVERFELPNLGAINLLLHESLGGGGTVSLRVDAQGKTFGAALLRMEIEVD
;
A
#
# COMPACT_ATOMS: atom_id res chain seq x y z
N MET A 1 -7.80 4.42 -18.70
CA MET A 1 -9.05 4.24 -17.95
C MET A 1 -8.75 4.09 -16.47
N LYS A 2 -9.38 4.87 -15.65
CA LYS A 2 -9.11 4.81 -14.21
C LYS A 2 -9.92 3.72 -13.53
N LYS A 3 -9.25 2.91 -12.73
CA LYS A 3 -9.88 1.83 -12.00
C LYS A 3 -9.24 1.71 -10.63
N PRO A 4 -9.95 1.14 -9.65
CA PRO A 4 -9.32 0.89 -8.35
C PRO A 4 -8.20 -0.12 -8.49
N LEU A 5 -7.17 0.03 -7.68
CA LEU A 5 -6.03 -0.88 -7.69
C LEU A 5 -6.48 -2.34 -7.54
N GLY A 6 -7.52 -2.57 -6.76
CA GLY A 6 -8.03 -3.92 -6.54
C GLY A 6 -8.52 -4.63 -7.78
N THR A 7 -8.68 -3.91 -8.90
CA THR A 7 -9.06 -4.53 -10.16
C THR A 7 -7.96 -5.45 -10.69
N ILE A 8 -6.69 -5.09 -10.45
CA ILE A 8 -5.57 -5.85 -11.01
C ILE A 8 -4.65 -6.45 -9.96
N ALA A 9 -4.89 -6.18 -8.67
CA ALA A 9 -3.98 -6.63 -7.64
C ALA A 9 -4.72 -6.89 -6.34
N HIS A 10 -4.06 -7.65 -5.47
CA HIS A 10 -4.53 -7.78 -4.09
C HIS A 10 -3.42 -7.35 -3.16
N THR A 11 -3.75 -7.20 -1.89
CA THR A 11 -2.78 -6.72 -0.91
C THR A 11 -2.72 -7.65 0.28
N ARG A 12 -1.57 -7.64 0.92
CA ARG A 12 -1.36 -8.30 2.21
C ARG A 12 -0.72 -7.28 3.12
N SER A 13 -1.24 -7.16 4.32
CA SER A 13 -0.77 -6.13 5.25
C SER A 13 -0.30 -6.74 6.54
N GLY A 14 0.59 -6.02 7.19
CA GLY A 14 1.06 -6.37 8.51
C GLY A 14 1.56 -5.14 9.21
N ASP A 15 2.13 -5.34 10.38
CA ASP A 15 2.68 -4.22 11.13
C ASP A 15 3.97 -4.65 11.82
N LYS A 16 4.76 -3.64 12.16
CA LYS A 16 5.93 -3.80 12.99
C LYS A 16 6.08 -2.51 13.77
N GLY A 17 5.68 -2.55 15.03
CA GLY A 17 5.70 -1.35 15.85
C GLY A 17 4.86 -0.28 15.23
N ASP A 18 5.49 0.77 14.75
CA ASP A 18 4.83 1.94 14.21
C ASP A 18 4.79 1.95 12.67
N THR A 19 5.26 0.89 12.05
CA THR A 19 5.36 0.81 10.60
C THR A 19 4.38 -0.20 10.07
N ALA A 20 3.54 0.22 9.12
CA ALA A 20 2.66 -0.68 8.40
C ALA A 20 3.38 -1.19 7.16
N ASN A 21 3.09 -2.41 6.80
CA ASN A 21 3.70 -3.08 5.66
C ASN A 21 2.59 -3.53 4.74
N ILE A 22 2.68 -3.18 3.47
CA ILE A 22 1.69 -3.60 2.48
C ILE A 22 2.39 -4.26 1.32
N GLY A 23 2.08 -5.54 1.09
CA GLY A 23 2.48 -6.19 -0.13
C GLY A 23 1.38 -6.03 -1.17
N VAL A 24 1.74 -5.60 -2.37
CA VAL A 24 0.80 -5.44 -3.48
C VAL A 24 1.21 -6.46 -4.54
N ILE A 25 0.33 -7.40 -4.84
CA ILE A 25 0.64 -8.51 -5.75
C ILE A 25 -0.36 -8.51 -6.89
N VAL A 26 0.12 -8.46 -8.13
CA VAL A 26 -0.77 -8.49 -9.29
C VAL A 26 -1.34 -9.89 -9.49
N PHE A 27 -2.58 -9.94 -9.99
CA PHE A 27 -3.19 -11.22 -10.33
C PHE A 27 -2.57 -11.80 -11.60
N LYS A 28 -2.11 -10.94 -12.52
CA LYS A 28 -1.52 -11.35 -13.78
C LYS A 28 -0.17 -10.68 -13.97
N PRO A 29 0.86 -11.42 -14.36
CA PRO A 29 2.19 -10.82 -14.51
C PRO A 29 2.22 -9.65 -15.50
N GLU A 30 1.36 -9.66 -16.49
CA GLU A 30 1.31 -8.58 -17.48
C GLU A 30 0.93 -7.25 -16.88
N HIS A 31 0.32 -7.24 -15.70
CA HIS A 31 -0.07 -6.00 -15.02
C HIS A 31 1.01 -5.44 -14.10
N TYR A 32 2.11 -6.15 -13.94
CA TYR A 32 3.18 -5.68 -13.06
C TYR A 32 3.70 -4.29 -13.46
N PRO A 33 3.96 -4.02 -14.75
CA PRO A 33 4.41 -2.67 -15.11
C PRO A 33 3.43 -1.58 -14.71
N ILE A 34 2.14 -1.91 -14.65
CA ILE A 34 1.14 -0.91 -14.24
C ILE A 34 1.32 -0.53 -12.78
N ILE A 35 1.51 -1.51 -11.90
CA ILE A 35 1.69 -1.15 -10.49
C ILE A 35 3.02 -0.45 -10.26
N LEU A 36 4.05 -0.77 -11.04
CA LEU A 36 5.32 -0.05 -10.93
C LEU A 36 5.16 1.41 -11.30
N ARG A 37 4.34 1.69 -12.29
CA ARG A 37 4.10 3.05 -12.75
C ARG A 37 3.15 3.82 -11.82
N GLU A 38 2.10 3.15 -11.34
CA GLU A 38 1.02 3.83 -10.65
C GLU A 38 1.14 3.83 -9.13
N VAL A 39 1.73 2.80 -8.55
CA VAL A 39 1.83 2.69 -7.10
C VAL A 39 3.20 3.17 -6.65
N THR A 40 3.39 4.48 -6.76
CA THR A 40 4.64 5.12 -6.36
C THR A 40 4.57 5.54 -4.90
N THR A 41 5.74 5.77 -4.30
CA THR A 41 5.76 6.21 -2.92
C THR A 41 5.03 7.54 -2.74
N ALA A 42 5.17 8.45 -3.71
CA ALA A 42 4.51 9.74 -3.63
C ALA A 42 2.99 9.59 -3.67
N ARG A 43 2.47 8.74 -4.54
CA ARG A 43 1.03 8.55 -4.65
C ARG A 43 0.46 7.86 -3.42
N VAL A 44 1.19 6.88 -2.90
CA VAL A 44 0.75 6.18 -1.69
C VAL A 44 0.73 7.15 -0.51
N LYS A 45 1.77 7.96 -0.38
CA LYS A 45 1.82 8.96 0.68
C LYS A 45 0.65 9.93 0.58
N ALA A 46 0.38 10.40 -0.64
CA ALA A 46 -0.72 11.34 -0.85
C ALA A 46 -2.08 10.69 -0.58
N PHE A 47 -2.21 9.43 -0.94
CA PHE A 47 -3.47 8.71 -0.74
C PHE A 47 -3.82 8.60 0.75
N PHE A 48 -2.85 8.24 1.57
CA PHE A 48 -3.10 8.09 3.00
C PHE A 48 -3.05 9.41 3.75
N GLY A 49 -2.36 10.41 3.19
CA GLY A 49 -2.31 11.73 3.81
C GLY A 49 -1.74 11.68 5.22
N ASP A 50 -2.47 12.30 6.15
CA ASP A 50 -1.99 12.44 7.53
C ASP A 50 -1.91 11.12 8.29
N LEU A 51 -2.46 10.05 7.75
CA LEU A 51 -2.38 8.75 8.41
C LEU A 51 -0.97 8.19 8.39
N VAL A 52 -0.15 8.62 7.44
CA VAL A 52 1.23 8.18 7.34
C VAL A 52 2.12 9.39 7.50
N LYS A 53 2.68 9.55 8.70
CA LYS A 53 3.46 10.73 9.01
C LYS A 53 4.91 10.61 8.59
N GLY A 54 5.40 9.39 8.49
CA GLY A 54 6.78 9.17 8.10
C GLY A 54 6.90 8.92 6.61
N GLU A 55 8.04 8.37 6.26
CA GLU A 55 8.38 8.09 4.88
C GLU A 55 7.66 6.86 4.37
N VAL A 56 7.38 6.84 3.07
CA VAL A 56 6.91 5.63 2.40
C VAL A 56 8.05 5.09 1.58
N GLU A 57 8.38 3.81 1.77
CA GLU A 57 9.41 3.13 1.00
C GLU A 57 8.77 2.06 0.14
N ARG A 58 9.35 1.82 -1.03
CA ARG A 58 8.85 0.79 -1.94
C ARG A 58 9.99 -0.12 -2.35
N PHE A 59 9.75 -1.42 -2.26
CA PHE A 59 10.70 -2.44 -2.68
C PHE A 59 10.05 -3.27 -3.77
N GLU A 60 10.76 -3.47 -4.87
CA GLU A 60 10.24 -4.21 -6.01
C GLU A 60 10.62 -5.68 -5.89
N LEU A 61 9.64 -6.53 -6.14
CA LEU A 61 9.80 -7.98 -6.06
C LEU A 61 9.32 -8.58 -7.39
N PRO A 62 10.06 -8.34 -8.47
CA PRO A 62 9.57 -8.73 -9.80
C PRO A 62 9.32 -10.22 -9.97
N ASN A 63 10.08 -11.06 -9.30
CA ASN A 63 9.87 -12.51 -9.42
C ASN A 63 8.54 -12.95 -8.85
N LEU A 64 7.96 -12.13 -7.97
CA LEU A 64 6.67 -12.43 -7.36
C LEU A 64 5.54 -11.62 -7.96
N GLY A 65 5.84 -10.76 -8.95
CA GLY A 65 4.84 -9.84 -9.47
C GLY A 65 4.31 -8.92 -8.38
N ALA A 66 5.20 -8.45 -7.52
CA ALA A 66 4.79 -7.73 -6.31
C ALA A 66 5.70 -6.57 -6.01
N ILE A 67 5.17 -5.65 -5.20
CA ILE A 67 5.98 -4.63 -4.52
C ILE A 67 5.64 -4.70 -3.05
N ASN A 68 6.58 -4.26 -2.22
CA ASN A 68 6.35 -4.16 -0.79
C ASN A 68 6.51 -2.70 -0.38
N LEU A 69 5.52 -2.20 0.34
CA LEU A 69 5.50 -0.81 0.80
C LEU A 69 5.67 -0.79 2.31
N LEU A 70 6.55 0.08 2.78
CA LEU A 70 6.70 0.34 4.21
C LEU A 70 6.21 1.75 4.47
N LEU A 71 5.21 1.87 5.33
CA LEU A 71 4.61 3.15 5.68
C LEU A 71 5.02 3.46 7.11
N HIS A 72 6.03 4.31 7.22
CA HIS A 72 6.60 4.64 8.53
C HIS A 72 5.72 5.62 9.28
N GLU A 73 5.74 5.50 10.61
CA GLU A 73 4.95 6.37 11.49
C GLU A 73 3.50 6.42 11.06
N SER A 74 2.96 5.24 10.82
CA SER A 74 1.59 5.13 10.31
C SER A 74 0.64 4.54 11.32
N LEU A 75 1.14 4.00 12.43
CA LEU A 75 0.30 3.31 13.39
C LEU A 75 0.10 4.11 14.67
N GLY A 76 0.40 5.41 14.64
CA GLY A 76 0.08 6.29 15.74
C GLY A 76 0.80 5.97 17.03
N GLY A 77 2.10 5.69 16.90
CA GLY A 77 2.89 5.44 18.09
C GLY A 77 2.53 4.15 18.78
N GLY A 78 2.36 3.12 18.00
CA GLY A 78 2.07 1.81 18.55
C GLY A 78 0.59 1.48 18.59
N GLY A 79 -0.16 2.10 17.71
CA GLY A 79 -1.54 1.75 17.55
C GLY A 79 -2.51 2.49 18.46
N THR A 80 -2.07 3.63 18.92
CA THR A 80 -2.97 4.47 19.71
C THR A 80 -3.91 5.22 18.79
N VAL A 81 -4.87 5.85 19.39
CA VAL A 81 -5.80 6.77 18.78
C VAL A 81 -6.61 6.13 17.66
N SER A 82 -6.91 6.93 16.65
CA SER A 82 -7.88 6.55 15.63
C SER A 82 -7.43 5.37 14.78
N LEU A 83 -6.17 5.07 14.80
CA LEU A 83 -5.67 3.94 14.02
C LEU A 83 -5.75 2.62 14.75
N ARG A 84 -6.31 2.61 15.93
CA ARG A 84 -6.36 1.35 16.67
C ARG A 84 -7.21 0.31 15.98
N VAL A 85 -8.20 0.72 15.23
CA VAL A 85 -8.99 -0.21 14.44
C VAL A 85 -8.12 -0.90 13.41
N ASP A 86 -7.10 -0.19 12.96
CA ASP A 86 -6.13 -0.66 12.02
C ASP A 86 -4.79 -0.89 12.70
N ALA A 87 -4.84 -1.25 13.97
CA ALA A 87 -3.64 -1.32 14.79
C ALA A 87 -2.61 -2.29 14.23
N GLN A 88 -3.05 -3.25 13.46
CA GLN A 88 -2.15 -4.23 12.89
C GLN A 88 -1.87 -3.93 11.42
N GLY A 89 -2.25 -2.77 10.95
CA GLY A 89 -1.97 -2.35 9.59
C GLY A 89 -2.80 -3.05 8.53
N LYS A 90 -3.77 -3.86 8.94
CA LYS A 90 -4.48 -4.67 7.96
C LYS A 90 -5.42 -3.87 7.08
N THR A 91 -6.04 -2.84 7.63
CA THR A 91 -6.94 -2.02 6.85
C THR A 91 -6.22 -1.05 5.92
N PHE A 92 -4.92 -0.81 6.15
CA PHE A 92 -4.14 -0.03 5.19
C PHE A 92 -4.10 -0.72 3.83
N GLY A 93 -3.88 -2.03 3.82
CA GLY A 93 -3.88 -2.76 2.57
C GLY A 93 -5.23 -2.74 1.90
N ALA A 94 -6.29 -2.97 2.66
CA ALA A 94 -7.64 -2.93 2.11
C ALA A 94 -7.98 -1.54 1.57
N ALA A 95 -7.56 -0.49 2.27
CA ALA A 95 -7.82 0.86 1.80
C ALA A 95 -7.05 1.16 0.51
N LEU A 96 -5.82 0.68 0.42
CA LEU A 96 -5.02 0.94 -0.77
C LEU A 96 -5.64 0.37 -2.03
N LEU A 97 -6.40 -0.72 -1.91
CA LEU A 97 -7.07 -1.30 -3.07
C LEU A 97 -8.09 -0.36 -3.70
N ARG A 98 -8.51 0.67 -2.98
CA ARG A 98 -9.44 1.67 -3.51
C ARG A 98 -8.74 2.81 -4.23
N MET A 99 -7.41 2.89 -4.14
CA MET A 99 -6.68 3.95 -4.84
C MET A 99 -6.88 3.79 -6.34
N GLU A 100 -7.25 4.88 -7.01
CA GLU A 100 -7.44 4.84 -8.45
C GLU A 100 -6.13 4.86 -9.18
N ILE A 101 -6.03 4.01 -10.18
CA ILE A 101 -4.84 3.91 -11.02
C ILE A 101 -5.26 3.95 -12.48
N GLU A 102 -4.32 4.33 -13.33
CA GLU A 102 -4.56 4.32 -14.76
C GLU A 102 -4.24 2.93 -15.31
N VAL A 103 -5.25 2.27 -15.87
CA VAL A 103 -5.11 0.93 -16.44
C VAL A 103 -5.22 1.04 -17.94
N ASP A 104 -4.27 0.43 -18.64
CA ASP A 104 -4.21 0.48 -20.10
C ASP A 104 -5.32 -0.33 -20.77
#